data_3fa92880c8edc3af0292926011ea85d5
#
_entry.id   3fa92880c8edc3af0292926011ea85d5
#
_cell.length_a   1.000
_cell.length_b   1.000
_cell.length_c   1.000
_cell.angle_alpha   90.00
_cell.angle_beta   90.00
_cell.angle_gamma   90.00
#
_symmetry.space_group_name_H-M   'P 1'
#
loop_
_entity.id
_entity.type
_entity.pdbx_description
1 polymer ?
#
loop_
_entity_poly.entity_id
_entity_poly.type
_entity_poly.pdbx_seq_one_letter_code
_entity_poly.pdbx_strand_id
1 'polypeptide(L)'
;MFIHLGGDVIIRSKEIIAILDRDVGDMSVITKDYLKSEKERKKCTVISQDFTKSIVITDEVVYLSPVSSLTLNKRAQAVSELELQLSTEED
;
A
#
# COMPACT_ATOMS: atom_id res chain seq x y z
N MET A 1 -10.45 -9.78 -0.76
CA MET A 1 -9.67 -9.95 0.47
C MET A 1 -9.19 -8.61 0.99
N PHE A 2 -8.85 -8.55 2.24
CA PHE A 2 -8.52 -7.29 2.91
C PHE A 2 -7.11 -7.31 3.46
N ILE A 3 -6.49 -6.13 3.49
CA ILE A 3 -5.15 -5.95 4.05
C ILE A 3 -5.22 -4.83 5.09
N HIS A 4 -4.70 -5.13 6.29
CA HIS A 4 -4.62 -4.17 7.38
C HIS A 4 -3.37 -3.29 7.21
N LEU A 5 -3.58 -1.98 7.14
CA LEU A 5 -2.50 -1.01 6.92
C LEU A 5 -1.99 -0.36 8.20
N GLY A 6 -2.55 -0.73 9.35
CA GLY A 6 -2.23 -0.16 10.65
C GLY A 6 -3.43 0.56 11.25
N GLY A 7 -3.39 0.77 12.58
CA GLY A 7 -4.53 1.37 13.27
C GLY A 7 -5.82 0.63 12.96
N ASP A 8 -6.85 1.36 12.61
CA ASP A 8 -8.15 0.79 12.24
C ASP A 8 -8.37 0.72 10.73
N VAL A 9 -7.32 0.96 9.94
CA VAL A 9 -7.45 1.05 8.48
C VAL A 9 -7.26 -0.31 7.84
N ILE A 10 -8.30 -0.76 7.15
CA ILE A 10 -8.32 -2.01 6.39
C ILE A 10 -8.81 -1.66 4.98
N ILE A 11 -8.10 -2.10 3.95
CA ILE A 11 -8.52 -1.87 2.57
C ILE A 11 -8.59 -3.19 1.81
N ARG A 12 -9.24 -3.16 0.66
CA ARG A 12 -9.28 -4.32 -0.22
C ARG A 12 -7.95 -4.44 -0.94
N SER A 13 -7.41 -5.66 -1.01
CA SER A 13 -6.13 -5.90 -1.67
C SER A 13 -6.13 -5.42 -3.13
N LYS A 14 -7.24 -5.55 -3.83
CA LYS A 14 -7.35 -5.14 -5.22
C LYS A 14 -7.29 -3.62 -5.42
N GLU A 15 -7.46 -2.84 -4.38
CA GLU A 15 -7.37 -1.39 -4.46
C GLU A 15 -5.94 -0.89 -4.48
N ILE A 16 -4.98 -1.73 -4.08
CA ILE A 16 -3.59 -1.34 -3.97
C ILE A 16 -2.94 -1.26 -5.36
N ILE A 17 -2.43 -0.08 -5.70
CA ILE A 17 -1.66 0.14 -6.91
C ILE A 17 -0.17 -0.07 -6.63
N ALA A 18 0.31 0.46 -5.50
CA ALA A 18 1.72 0.39 -5.15
C ALA A 18 1.91 0.49 -3.64
N ILE A 19 2.96 -0.16 -3.15
CA ILE A 19 3.41 -0.05 -1.77
C ILE A 19 4.86 0.41 -1.83
N LEU A 20 5.13 1.59 -1.29
CA LEU A 20 6.46 2.20 -1.34
C LEU A 20 7.03 2.32 0.05
N ASP A 21 8.34 2.13 0.16
CA ASP A 21 9.07 2.42 1.40
C ASP A 21 9.12 3.94 1.57
N ARG A 22 9.11 4.40 2.82
CA ARG A 22 9.20 5.83 3.13
C ARG A 22 10.38 6.51 2.46
N ASP A 23 11.51 5.82 2.38
CA ASP A 23 12.76 6.38 1.90
C ASP A 23 12.97 6.23 0.38
N VAL A 24 12.05 5.57 -0.32
CA VAL A 24 12.21 5.29 -1.75
C VAL A 24 12.27 6.57 -2.59
N GLY A 25 11.61 7.64 -2.12
CA GLY A 25 11.63 8.93 -2.80
C GLY A 25 13.00 9.55 -2.97
N ASP A 26 13.98 9.14 -2.15
CA ASP A 26 15.34 9.64 -2.24
C ASP A 26 16.18 8.87 -3.26
N MET A 27 15.66 7.79 -3.81
CA MET A 27 16.42 6.89 -4.68
C MET A 27 16.24 7.16 -6.16
N SER A 28 15.17 7.85 -6.56
CA SER A 28 14.86 8.06 -7.98
C SER A 28 14.02 9.31 -8.18
N VAL A 29 14.42 10.12 -9.16
CA VAL A 29 13.64 11.32 -9.55
C VAL A 29 12.27 10.92 -10.07
N ILE A 30 12.20 9.85 -10.86
CA ILE A 30 10.94 9.35 -11.41
C ILE A 30 9.98 8.95 -10.30
N THR A 31 10.48 8.24 -9.30
CA THR A 31 9.66 7.82 -8.15
C THR A 31 9.18 9.02 -7.34
N LYS A 32 10.03 10.00 -7.13
CA LYS A 32 9.65 11.24 -6.43
C LYS A 32 8.55 11.98 -7.17
N ASP A 33 8.68 12.11 -8.48
CA ASP A 33 7.71 12.81 -9.31
C ASP A 33 6.36 12.07 -9.31
N TYR A 34 6.40 10.74 -9.41
CA TYR A 34 5.20 9.91 -9.35
C TYR A 34 4.47 10.10 -8.02
N LEU A 35 5.20 10.00 -6.91
CA LEU A 35 4.64 10.12 -5.57
C LEU A 35 4.04 11.51 -5.35
N LYS A 36 4.74 12.56 -5.77
CA LYS A 36 4.27 13.92 -5.66
C LYS A 36 2.95 14.11 -6.43
N SER A 37 2.92 13.60 -7.67
CA SER A 37 1.72 13.66 -8.50
C SER A 37 0.54 12.95 -7.84
N GLU A 38 0.76 11.78 -7.30
CA GLU A 38 -0.29 11.01 -6.62
C GLU A 38 -0.82 11.75 -5.38
N LYS A 39 0.07 12.32 -4.58
CA LYS A 39 -0.32 13.07 -3.38
C LYS A 39 -1.11 14.34 -3.72
N GLU A 40 -0.81 14.98 -4.85
CA GLU A 40 -1.52 16.17 -5.29
C GLU A 40 -2.92 15.85 -5.83
N ARG A 41 -3.07 14.70 -6.46
CA ARG A 41 -4.33 14.29 -7.11
C ARG A 41 -5.29 13.58 -6.18
N LYS A 42 -4.80 12.95 -5.12
CA LYS A 42 -5.58 12.07 -4.28
C LYS A 42 -5.60 12.55 -2.84
N LYS A 43 -6.60 12.09 -2.10
CA LYS A 43 -6.66 12.31 -0.67
C LYS A 43 -5.50 11.61 0.00
N CYS A 44 -4.79 12.30 0.90
CA CYS A 44 -3.74 11.71 1.72
C CYS A 44 -4.27 11.43 3.12
N THR A 45 -4.14 10.20 3.58
CA THR A 45 -4.58 9.80 4.91
C THR A 45 -3.38 9.33 5.72
N VAL A 46 -3.11 10.03 6.83
CA VAL A 46 -2.06 9.67 7.76
C VAL A 46 -2.66 8.72 8.79
N ILE A 47 -2.22 7.47 8.80
CA ILE A 47 -2.77 6.45 9.69
C ILE A 47 -2.27 6.64 11.12
N SER A 48 -0.97 6.94 11.28
CA SER A 48 -0.38 7.20 12.58
C SER A 48 0.33 8.54 12.56
N GLN A 49 0.10 9.36 13.57
CA GLN A 49 0.79 10.64 13.71
C GLN A 49 2.22 10.50 14.22
N ASP A 50 2.54 9.34 14.82
CA ASP A 50 3.84 9.13 15.43
C ASP A 50 4.94 8.89 14.38
N PHE A 51 4.65 8.06 13.39
CA PHE A 51 5.63 7.78 12.33
C PHE A 51 4.97 7.15 11.11
N THR A 52 5.66 7.25 9.98
CA THR A 52 5.28 6.62 8.73
C THR A 52 6.44 5.77 8.24
N LYS A 53 6.17 4.50 7.96
CA LYS A 53 7.17 3.57 7.43
C LYS A 53 6.97 3.24 5.97
N SER A 54 5.74 3.33 5.50
CA SER A 54 5.43 3.02 4.09
C SER A 54 4.34 3.93 3.56
N ILE A 55 4.24 3.96 2.24
CA ILE A 55 3.24 4.75 1.52
C ILE A 55 2.46 3.78 0.63
N VAL A 56 1.15 3.71 0.83
CA VAL A 56 0.27 2.81 0.07
C VAL A 56 -0.58 3.64 -0.87
N ILE A 57 -0.43 3.39 -2.16
CA ILE A 57 -1.15 4.13 -3.20
C ILE A 57 -2.31 3.28 -3.69
N THR A 58 -3.51 3.85 -3.63
CA THR A 58 -4.72 3.24 -4.18
C THR A 58 -5.29 4.15 -5.27
N ASP A 59 -6.42 3.75 -5.86
CA ASP A 59 -7.06 4.55 -6.92
C ASP A 59 -7.44 5.95 -6.45
N GLU A 60 -7.91 6.10 -5.21
CA GLU A 60 -8.45 7.36 -4.72
C GLU A 60 -7.71 7.94 -3.53
N VAL A 61 -6.92 7.15 -2.83
CA VAL A 61 -6.29 7.56 -1.57
C VAL A 61 -4.83 7.17 -1.52
N VAL A 62 -4.00 8.03 -0.95
CA VAL A 62 -2.63 7.72 -0.58
C VAL A 62 -2.58 7.59 0.93
N TYR A 63 -2.25 6.41 1.42
CA TYR A 63 -2.14 6.14 2.87
C TYR A 63 -0.69 6.22 3.32
N LEU A 64 -0.46 6.94 4.41
CA LEU A 64 0.84 6.96 5.08
C LEU A 64 0.75 6.00 6.26
N SER A 65 1.39 4.85 6.13
CA SER A 65 1.22 3.71 7.04
C SER A 65 2.38 3.57 8.02
N PRO A 66 2.09 3.22 9.28
CA PRO A 66 3.13 2.91 10.26
C PRO A 66 3.69 1.50 10.10
N VAL A 67 3.10 0.69 9.23
CA VAL A 67 3.57 -0.67 8.96
C VAL A 67 4.60 -0.63 7.84
N SER A 68 5.68 -1.41 7.97
CA SER A 68 6.75 -1.40 6.97
C SER A 68 6.28 -1.91 5.63
N SER A 69 6.90 -1.43 4.55
CA SER A 69 6.61 -1.89 3.20
C SER A 69 6.86 -3.39 3.05
N LEU A 70 7.88 -3.91 3.71
CA LEU A 70 8.18 -5.35 3.69
C LEU A 70 7.03 -6.16 4.26
N THR A 71 6.49 -5.75 5.41
CA THR A 71 5.35 -6.42 6.04
C THR A 71 4.11 -6.35 5.17
N LEU A 72 3.82 -5.16 4.61
CA LEU A 72 2.65 -4.98 3.74
C LEU A 72 2.78 -5.81 2.46
N ASN A 73 3.96 -5.88 1.89
CA ASN A 73 4.20 -6.70 0.70
C ASN A 73 3.99 -8.19 1.00
N LYS A 74 4.41 -8.65 2.17
CA LYS A 74 4.17 -10.03 2.59
C LYS A 74 2.68 -10.32 2.76
N ARG A 75 1.93 -9.38 3.34
CA ARG A 75 0.47 -9.51 3.49
C ARG A 75 -0.22 -9.56 2.14
N ALA A 76 0.19 -8.68 1.22
CA ALA A 76 -0.37 -8.64 -0.12
C ALA A 76 -0.07 -9.92 -0.90
N GLN A 77 1.14 -10.44 -0.77
CA GLN A 77 1.55 -11.68 -1.41
C GLN A 77 0.74 -12.87 -0.88
N ALA A 78 0.55 -12.95 0.43
CA ALA A 78 -0.24 -14.01 1.04
C ALA A 78 -1.68 -14.02 0.53
N VAL A 79 -2.29 -12.84 0.40
CA VAL A 79 -3.64 -12.70 -0.15
C VAL A 79 -3.68 -13.16 -1.61
N SER A 80 -2.70 -12.76 -2.42
CA SER A 80 -2.62 -13.15 -3.82
C SER A 80 -2.48 -14.66 -3.99
N GLU A 81 -1.65 -15.29 -3.16
CA GLU A 81 -1.46 -16.74 -3.18
C GLU A 81 -2.75 -17.47 -2.81
N LEU A 82 -3.46 -16.97 -1.80
CA LEU A 82 -4.73 -17.57 -1.38
C LEU A 82 -5.80 -17.43 -2.47
N GLU A 83 -5.90 -16.27 -3.10
CA GLU A 83 -6.84 -16.05 -4.20
C GLU A 83 -6.53 -16.97 -5.38
N LEU A 84 -5.27 -17.19 -5.68
CA LEU A 84 -4.85 -18.09 -6.75
C LEU A 84 -5.25 -19.54 -6.44
N GLN A 85 -5.08 -19.98 -5.18
CA GLN A 85 -5.50 -21.32 -4.75
C GLN A 85 -7.01 -21.50 -4.88
N LEU A 86 -7.78 -20.52 -4.45
CA LEU A 86 -9.24 -20.56 -4.55
C LEU A 86 -9.70 -20.65 -6.00
N SER A 87 -9.05 -19.88 -6.88
CA SER A 87 -9.34 -19.90 -8.31
C SER A 87 -9.02 -21.28 -8.92
N THR A 88 -7.94 -21.90 -8.49
CA THR A 88 -7.55 -23.23 -8.96
C THR A 88 -8.54 -24.30 -8.49
N GLU A 89 -9.04 -24.19 -7.28
CA GLU A 89 -9.99 -25.15 -6.71
C GLU A 89 -11.36 -25.12 -7.39
N GLU A 90 -11.72 -24.01 -8.01
CA GLU A 90 -12.97 -23.88 -8.71
C GLU A 90 -13.01 -24.61 -10.04
N ASP A 91 -11.87 -24.96 -10.56
CA ASP A 91 -11.77 -25.71 -11.80
C ASP A 91 -12.05 -27.20 -11.58
#